data_15461bdf27d7683a4f4026cb5391aae9
#
_entry.id   15461bdf27d7683a4f4026cb5391aae9
#
_cell.length_a   1.000
_cell.length_b   1.000
_cell.length_c   1.000
_cell.angle_alpha   90.00
_cell.angle_beta   90.00
_cell.angle_gamma   90.00
#
_symmetry.space_group_name_H-M   'P 1'
#
loop_
_entity.id
_entity.type
_entity.pdbx_description
1 polymer ?
#
loop_
_entity_poly.entity_id
_entity_poly.type
_entity_poly.pdbx_seq_one_letter_code
_entity_poly.pdbx_strand_id
1 'polypeptide(L)'
;MLANPVAGRGGAGRAARVVVDRLTSTGSAVSLLIGDTADHSTRLLSDAVTAGVDGVVVVGGDGAVHLAVQVLAGSGTALGVVPSGTGNDFARSMGIPRHDPDAATSLVVAGHRRRIDLARRDAAAPDGAAVDDAVTAPRWFAEVMAVGFDSRVNARANRMRRPRGSARYVLAVLAELADTGPLELTINVDGTVHRHRATLTAVGNTQYYGGGIAICAGAEPDDGLLDVVVVDAVSAPTLLALLPLAALGRHLRLPIVTRYRGRRVTVSAVPGTSPAEVPTHADGEPFATLPVSLTCVPGALQVYAPPGPPPVAHG
;
A
#
# COMPACT_ATOMS: atom_id res chain seq x y z
N MET A 1 -6.78 -10.64 17.32
CA MET A 1 -5.63 -10.90 16.42
C MET A 1 -6.14 -11.57 15.15
N LEU A 2 -5.87 -11.02 13.99
CA LEU A 2 -6.15 -11.63 12.69
C LEU A 2 -4.92 -12.43 12.22
N ALA A 3 -5.10 -13.70 11.92
CA ALA A 3 -4.05 -14.54 11.34
C ALA A 3 -4.61 -15.33 10.17
N ASN A 4 -3.85 -15.37 9.06
CA ASN A 4 -4.12 -16.30 7.96
C ASN A 4 -3.16 -17.50 8.09
N PRO A 5 -3.62 -18.65 8.61
CA PRO A 5 -2.75 -19.80 8.88
C PRO A 5 -2.12 -20.40 7.61
N VAL A 6 -2.68 -20.11 6.44
CA VAL A 6 -2.18 -20.60 5.13
C VAL A 6 -1.10 -19.66 4.56
N ALA A 7 -0.97 -18.45 5.08
CA ALA A 7 0.03 -17.49 4.62
C ALA A 7 1.46 -17.93 5.01
N GLY A 8 2.45 -17.58 4.18
CA GLY A 8 3.86 -17.73 4.51
C GLY A 8 4.36 -19.19 4.64
N ARG A 9 3.78 -20.18 3.93
CA ARG A 9 4.21 -21.60 3.98
C ARG A 9 4.22 -22.22 5.39
N GLY A 10 3.23 -21.87 6.24
CA GLY A 10 3.15 -22.33 7.62
C GLY A 10 3.94 -21.47 8.64
N GLY A 11 4.68 -20.47 8.18
CA GLY A 11 5.38 -19.52 9.05
C GLY A 11 4.41 -18.65 9.85
N ALA A 12 3.28 -18.27 9.25
CA ALA A 12 2.24 -17.49 9.92
C ALA A 12 1.65 -18.18 11.15
N GLY A 13 1.46 -19.51 11.12
CA GLY A 13 0.97 -20.25 12.27
C GLY A 13 1.95 -20.26 13.44
N ARG A 14 3.26 -20.32 13.18
CA ARG A 14 4.29 -20.19 14.23
C ARG A 14 4.34 -18.78 14.79
N ALA A 15 4.36 -17.77 13.91
CA ALA A 15 4.33 -16.38 14.32
C ALA A 15 3.08 -16.05 15.15
N ALA A 16 1.90 -16.57 14.75
CA ALA A 16 0.67 -16.37 15.50
C ALA A 16 0.74 -16.94 16.94
N ARG A 17 1.37 -18.10 17.14
CA ARG A 17 1.59 -18.65 18.49
C ARG A 17 2.48 -17.74 19.33
N VAL A 18 3.61 -17.29 18.77
CA VAL A 18 4.52 -16.33 19.45
C VAL A 18 3.75 -15.10 19.91
N VAL A 19 2.91 -14.52 19.02
CA VAL A 19 2.08 -13.35 19.35
C VAL A 19 1.12 -13.64 20.49
N VAL A 20 0.37 -14.76 20.42
CA VAL A 20 -0.60 -15.14 21.46
C VAL A 20 0.10 -15.31 22.80
N ASP A 21 1.16 -16.14 22.84
CA ASP A 21 1.90 -16.44 24.07
C ASP A 21 2.46 -15.15 24.68
N ARG A 22 3.03 -14.28 23.87
CA ARG A 22 3.63 -13.02 24.34
C ARG A 22 2.58 -12.06 24.89
N LEU A 23 1.49 -11.81 24.15
CA LEU A 23 0.43 -10.92 24.60
C LEU A 23 -0.28 -11.46 25.85
N THR A 24 -0.57 -12.75 25.90
CA THR A 24 -1.20 -13.39 27.07
C THR A 24 -0.30 -13.31 28.30
N SER A 25 1.02 -13.48 28.13
CA SER A 25 1.99 -13.38 29.25
C SER A 25 2.05 -11.97 29.87
N THR A 26 1.61 -10.95 29.14
CA THR A 26 1.50 -9.56 29.63
C THR A 26 0.12 -9.23 30.20
N GLY A 27 -0.78 -10.21 30.32
CA GLY A 27 -2.12 -10.04 30.86
C GLY A 27 -3.16 -9.57 29.83
N SER A 28 -2.81 -9.51 28.53
CA SER A 28 -3.75 -9.13 27.49
C SER A 28 -4.72 -10.26 27.16
N ALA A 29 -6.02 -9.96 27.03
CA ALA A 29 -7.00 -10.89 26.49
C ALA A 29 -6.86 -10.94 24.95
N VAL A 30 -6.61 -12.12 24.40
CA VAL A 30 -6.37 -12.30 22.96
C VAL A 30 -7.47 -13.16 22.35
N SER A 31 -8.22 -12.57 21.38
CA SER A 31 -9.17 -13.29 20.54
C SER A 31 -8.52 -13.56 19.17
N LEU A 32 -8.48 -14.82 18.76
CA LEU A 32 -7.93 -15.21 17.45
C LEU A 32 -9.04 -15.19 16.40
N LEU A 33 -8.85 -14.36 15.36
CA LEU A 33 -9.74 -14.25 14.21
C LEU A 33 -9.11 -15.00 13.04
N ILE A 34 -9.81 -15.98 12.49
CA ILE A 34 -9.40 -16.76 11.31
C ILE A 34 -10.51 -16.69 10.30
N GLY A 35 -10.30 -15.95 9.23
CA GLY A 35 -11.23 -15.85 8.12
C GLY A 35 -10.83 -16.78 6.97
N ASP A 36 -11.81 -17.46 6.37
CA ASP A 36 -11.61 -18.35 5.22
C ASP A 36 -11.49 -17.56 3.91
N THR A 37 -12.04 -16.35 3.89
CA THR A 37 -12.04 -15.41 2.75
C THR A 37 -11.70 -14.01 3.22
N ALA A 38 -11.36 -13.10 2.29
CA ALA A 38 -11.16 -11.69 2.56
C ALA A 38 -12.41 -11.05 3.22
N ASP A 39 -13.60 -11.31 2.67
CA ASP A 39 -14.87 -10.79 3.20
C ASP A 39 -15.18 -11.33 4.61
N HIS A 40 -14.86 -12.61 4.87
CA HIS A 40 -15.02 -13.17 6.21
C HIS A 40 -14.06 -12.52 7.18
N SER A 41 -12.79 -12.34 6.81
CA SER A 41 -11.79 -11.63 7.62
C SER A 41 -12.21 -10.19 7.93
N THR A 42 -12.74 -9.48 6.93
CA THR A 42 -13.24 -8.11 7.09
C THR A 42 -14.40 -8.03 8.08
N ARG A 43 -15.37 -8.95 8.00
CA ARG A 43 -16.48 -9.02 8.98
C ARG A 43 -15.98 -9.27 10.39
N LEU A 44 -15.12 -10.28 10.58
CA LEU A 44 -14.54 -10.58 11.90
C LEU A 44 -13.79 -9.38 12.50
N LEU A 45 -13.05 -8.64 11.67
CA LEU A 45 -12.38 -7.41 12.09
C LEU A 45 -13.37 -6.32 12.48
N SER A 46 -14.42 -6.11 11.68
CA SER A 46 -15.46 -5.11 11.96
C SER A 46 -16.20 -5.40 13.26
N ASP A 47 -16.54 -6.68 13.49
CA ASP A 47 -17.17 -7.12 14.75
C ASP A 47 -16.26 -6.87 15.96
N ALA A 48 -14.96 -7.18 15.84
CA ALA A 48 -14.00 -6.94 16.89
C ALA A 48 -13.84 -5.44 17.20
N VAL A 49 -13.74 -4.59 16.18
CA VAL A 49 -13.66 -3.12 16.34
C VAL A 49 -14.94 -2.59 17.00
N THR A 50 -16.11 -3.06 16.56
CA THR A 50 -17.42 -2.68 17.16
C THR A 50 -17.53 -3.12 18.60
N ALA A 51 -16.95 -4.26 18.97
CA ALA A 51 -16.87 -4.75 20.35
C ALA A 51 -15.88 -3.95 21.23
N GLY A 52 -15.15 -3.00 20.66
CA GLY A 52 -14.29 -2.07 21.41
C GLY A 52 -12.95 -2.66 21.83
N VAL A 53 -12.30 -3.47 20.97
CA VAL A 53 -10.94 -3.96 21.26
C VAL A 53 -9.93 -2.81 21.27
N ASP A 54 -8.92 -2.89 22.12
CA ASP A 54 -7.86 -1.87 22.26
C ASP A 54 -6.94 -1.82 21.04
N GLY A 55 -6.81 -2.92 20.31
CA GLY A 55 -5.99 -3.02 19.12
C GLY A 55 -6.25 -4.29 18.33
N VAL A 56 -5.90 -4.24 17.06
CA VAL A 56 -5.91 -5.38 16.13
C VAL A 56 -4.48 -5.71 15.77
N VAL A 57 -4.06 -6.97 15.98
CA VAL A 57 -2.75 -7.45 15.52
C VAL A 57 -2.94 -8.33 14.31
N VAL A 58 -2.30 -7.97 13.20
CA VAL A 58 -2.28 -8.73 11.95
C VAL A 58 -0.99 -9.54 11.86
N VAL A 59 -1.12 -10.87 11.78
CA VAL A 59 -0.01 -11.77 11.47
C VAL A 59 -0.13 -12.15 9.99
N GLY A 60 0.60 -11.43 9.13
CA GLY A 60 0.43 -11.57 7.69
C GLY A 60 1.38 -10.71 6.86
N GLY A 61 1.12 -10.62 5.57
CA GLY A 61 1.77 -9.71 4.63
C GLY A 61 0.90 -8.50 4.30
N ASP A 62 1.33 -7.73 3.29
CA ASP A 62 0.71 -6.46 2.89
C ASP A 62 -0.78 -6.59 2.56
N GLY A 63 -1.22 -7.68 1.92
CA GLY A 63 -2.66 -7.91 1.67
C GLY A 63 -3.51 -8.06 2.93
N ALA A 64 -2.98 -8.67 4.02
CA ALA A 64 -3.70 -8.74 5.29
C ALA A 64 -3.70 -7.38 6.03
N VAL A 65 -2.63 -6.60 5.88
CA VAL A 65 -2.57 -5.21 6.35
C VAL A 65 -3.59 -4.36 5.58
N HIS A 66 -3.64 -4.49 4.25
CA HIS A 66 -4.63 -3.78 3.42
C HIS A 66 -6.07 -4.04 3.88
N LEU A 67 -6.44 -5.31 4.15
CA LEU A 67 -7.77 -5.65 4.69
C LEU A 67 -8.03 -4.96 6.04
N ALA A 68 -7.04 -4.96 6.93
CA ALA A 68 -7.19 -4.31 8.23
C ALA A 68 -7.34 -2.79 8.09
N VAL A 69 -6.61 -2.16 7.16
CA VAL A 69 -6.73 -0.73 6.87
C VAL A 69 -8.14 -0.33 6.47
N GLN A 70 -8.85 -1.15 5.66
CA GLN A 70 -10.24 -0.87 5.26
C GLN A 70 -11.18 -0.74 6.47
N VAL A 71 -10.94 -1.49 7.54
CA VAL A 71 -11.78 -1.52 8.74
C VAL A 71 -11.32 -0.52 9.80
N LEU A 72 -10.00 -0.37 9.95
CA LEU A 72 -9.42 0.42 11.03
C LEU A 72 -9.32 1.91 10.72
N ALA A 73 -9.41 2.30 9.45
CA ALA A 73 -9.34 3.71 9.05
C ALA A 73 -10.40 4.55 9.79
N GLY A 74 -9.95 5.53 10.57
CA GLY A 74 -10.80 6.42 11.37
C GLY A 74 -11.46 5.79 12.59
N SER A 75 -11.26 4.49 12.89
CA SER A 75 -11.89 3.81 14.03
C SER A 75 -11.27 4.17 15.40
N GLY A 76 -10.03 4.67 15.39
CA GLY A 76 -9.27 4.88 16.63
C GLY A 76 -8.61 3.61 17.19
N THR A 77 -8.96 2.43 16.70
CA THR A 77 -8.33 1.16 17.08
C THR A 77 -6.95 1.02 16.45
N ALA A 78 -5.95 0.68 17.24
CA ALA A 78 -4.57 0.62 16.77
C ALA A 78 -4.26 -0.68 16.02
N LEU A 79 -3.48 -0.59 14.95
CA LEU A 79 -2.97 -1.70 14.16
C LEU A 79 -1.59 -2.13 14.64
N GLY A 80 -1.44 -3.39 15.04
CA GLY A 80 -0.16 -4.07 15.19
C GLY A 80 0.10 -4.96 13.98
N VAL A 81 1.34 -5.01 13.51
CA VAL A 81 1.73 -5.86 12.38
C VAL A 81 2.87 -6.76 12.79
N VAL A 82 2.67 -8.08 12.60
CA VAL A 82 3.72 -9.09 12.72
C VAL A 82 3.94 -9.68 11.32
N PRO A 83 4.99 -9.23 10.63
CA PRO A 83 5.17 -9.52 9.22
C PRO A 83 5.49 -11.01 8.97
N SER A 84 4.73 -11.64 8.08
CA SER A 84 4.95 -13.03 7.66
C SER A 84 4.77 -13.23 6.15
N GLY A 85 4.62 -12.15 5.39
CA GLY A 85 4.53 -12.12 3.94
C GLY A 85 5.89 -12.09 3.24
N THR A 86 5.86 -11.93 1.92
CA THR A 86 7.08 -11.86 1.08
C THR A 86 7.59 -10.43 0.94
N GLY A 87 6.71 -9.41 0.79
CA GLY A 87 7.05 -7.99 0.62
C GLY A 87 7.27 -7.32 1.96
N ASN A 88 6.21 -7.25 2.74
CA ASN A 88 6.13 -6.57 4.02
C ASN A 88 6.57 -5.09 3.90
N ASP A 89 6.06 -4.41 2.88
CA ASP A 89 6.45 -3.04 2.54
C ASP A 89 5.87 -2.04 3.54
N PHE A 90 4.66 -2.29 4.04
CA PHE A 90 4.10 -1.53 5.15
C PHE A 90 5.00 -1.61 6.39
N ALA A 91 5.40 -2.81 6.79
CA ALA A 91 6.26 -2.99 7.96
C ALA A 91 7.64 -2.33 7.76
N ARG A 92 8.16 -2.39 6.53
CA ARG A 92 9.40 -1.68 6.15
C ARG A 92 9.26 -0.18 6.34
N SER A 93 8.18 0.41 5.83
CA SER A 93 7.89 1.84 5.92
C SER A 93 7.72 2.32 7.38
N MET A 94 7.14 1.46 8.22
CA MET A 94 6.91 1.75 9.64
C MET A 94 8.10 1.41 10.55
N GLY A 95 9.20 0.87 10.04
CA GLY A 95 10.34 0.44 10.86
C GLY A 95 10.04 -0.78 11.72
N ILE A 96 9.02 -1.57 11.39
CA ILE A 96 8.66 -2.78 12.12
C ILE A 96 9.60 -3.93 11.72
N PRO A 97 10.16 -4.71 12.68
CA PRO A 97 11.02 -5.84 12.39
C PRO A 97 10.34 -6.87 11.48
N ARG A 98 10.91 -7.13 10.27
CA ARG A 98 10.25 -7.95 9.25
C ARG A 98 10.54 -9.43 9.33
N HIS A 99 11.58 -9.82 10.05
CA HIS A 99 12.07 -11.21 10.12
C HIS A 99 12.14 -11.73 11.55
N ASP A 100 11.63 -10.96 12.50
CA ASP A 100 11.61 -11.29 13.92
C ASP A 100 10.20 -11.04 14.50
N PRO A 101 9.35 -12.08 14.54
CA PRO A 101 8.00 -11.98 15.08
C PRO A 101 7.94 -11.56 16.56
N ASP A 102 8.94 -11.95 17.36
CA ASP A 102 8.99 -11.59 18.78
C ASP A 102 9.30 -10.10 18.95
N ALA A 103 10.29 -9.59 18.21
CA ALA A 103 10.60 -8.17 18.21
C ALA A 103 9.43 -7.32 17.69
N ALA A 104 8.74 -7.76 16.62
CA ALA A 104 7.54 -7.09 16.12
C ALA A 104 6.39 -7.10 17.16
N THR A 105 6.18 -8.22 17.87
CA THR A 105 5.18 -8.32 18.94
C THR A 105 5.54 -7.42 20.12
N SER A 106 6.83 -7.28 20.43
CA SER A 106 7.31 -6.41 21.50
C SER A 106 6.93 -4.94 21.31
N LEU A 107 6.78 -4.46 20.06
CA LEU A 107 6.26 -3.11 19.79
C LEU A 107 4.80 -2.96 20.22
N VAL A 108 3.98 -4.01 20.02
CA VAL A 108 2.58 -4.02 20.46
C VAL A 108 2.51 -4.01 21.98
N VAL A 109 3.32 -4.85 22.63
CA VAL A 109 3.40 -4.93 24.11
C VAL A 109 3.86 -3.60 24.71
N ALA A 110 4.83 -2.94 24.08
CA ALA A 110 5.31 -1.63 24.53
C ALA A 110 4.23 -0.53 24.43
N GLY A 111 3.20 -0.76 23.62
CA GLY A 111 2.05 0.14 23.51
C GLY A 111 2.34 1.47 22.81
N HIS A 112 3.52 1.64 22.22
CA HIS A 112 3.86 2.88 21.54
C HIS A 112 3.09 2.97 20.22
N ARG A 113 2.25 4.01 20.09
CA ARG A 113 1.38 4.23 18.93
C ARG A 113 1.83 5.45 18.14
N ARG A 114 1.99 5.29 16.85
CA ARG A 114 2.20 6.38 15.90
C ARG A 114 0.91 6.59 15.10
N ARG A 115 0.50 7.83 14.90
CA ARG A 115 -0.58 8.16 13.97
C ARG A 115 0.02 8.34 12.60
N ILE A 116 -0.59 7.71 11.59
CA ILE A 116 -0.22 7.88 10.19
C ILE A 116 -1.43 8.30 9.37
N ASP A 117 -1.14 8.93 8.27
CA ASP A 117 -2.11 9.30 7.28
C ASP A 117 -2.51 8.08 6.45
N LEU A 118 -3.65 8.18 5.80
CA LEU A 118 -4.07 7.23 4.78
C LEU A 118 -4.54 7.98 3.53
N ALA A 119 -4.30 7.39 2.37
CA ALA A 119 -4.95 7.86 1.17
C ALA A 119 -6.36 7.28 1.07
N ARG A 120 -7.34 8.14 0.82
CA ARG A 120 -8.73 7.75 0.62
C ARG A 120 -9.15 8.04 -0.81
N ARG A 121 -9.81 7.08 -1.44
CA ARG A 121 -10.52 7.30 -2.71
C ARG A 121 -11.78 8.12 -2.43
N ASP A 122 -11.95 9.22 -3.16
CA ASP A 122 -13.15 10.05 -3.08
C ASP A 122 -14.31 9.39 -3.85
N ALA A 123 -15.54 9.59 -3.36
CA ALA A 123 -16.75 8.93 -3.90
C ALA A 123 -17.23 9.49 -5.24
N ALA A 124 -16.73 10.65 -5.67
CA ALA A 124 -17.08 11.26 -6.94
C ALA A 124 -15.81 11.62 -7.73
N ALA A 125 -15.86 11.39 -9.04
CA ALA A 125 -14.86 11.92 -9.95
C ALA A 125 -14.99 13.48 -10.03
N PRO A 126 -13.93 14.21 -10.40
CA PRO A 126 -13.92 15.68 -10.44
C PRO A 126 -14.99 16.30 -11.35
N ASP A 127 -15.50 15.54 -12.30
CA ASP A 127 -16.57 15.91 -13.24
C ASP A 127 -17.99 15.57 -12.73
N GLY A 128 -18.11 15.10 -11.49
CA GLY A 128 -19.40 14.74 -10.89
C GLY A 128 -19.95 13.40 -11.39
N ALA A 129 -19.23 12.64 -12.21
CA ALA A 129 -19.61 11.30 -12.58
C ALA A 129 -19.63 10.42 -11.33
N ALA A 130 -20.75 9.75 -11.07
CA ALA A 130 -20.84 8.78 -9.98
C ALA A 130 -19.83 7.66 -10.26
N VAL A 131 -18.84 7.51 -9.38
CA VAL A 131 -18.00 6.32 -9.35
C VAL A 131 -18.91 5.20 -8.86
N ASP A 132 -18.88 4.07 -9.55
CA ASP A 132 -19.65 2.88 -9.15
C ASP A 132 -19.14 2.45 -7.76
N ASP A 133 -19.80 2.97 -6.72
CA ASP A 133 -19.58 2.64 -5.33
C ASP A 133 -20.20 1.26 -5.06
N ALA A 134 -19.67 0.22 -5.68
CA ALA A 134 -19.88 -1.10 -5.13
C ALA A 134 -19.39 -1.05 -3.68
N VAL A 135 -20.29 -1.21 -2.74
CA VAL A 135 -20.09 -1.11 -1.28
C VAL A 135 -18.87 -1.91 -0.77
N THR A 136 -18.35 -2.80 -1.61
CA THR A 136 -17.22 -3.70 -1.35
C THR A 136 -15.87 -3.24 -1.91
N ALA A 137 -15.81 -2.15 -2.70
CA ALA A 137 -14.55 -1.71 -3.29
C ALA A 137 -13.65 -1.03 -2.25
N PRO A 138 -12.33 -1.31 -2.23
CA PRO A 138 -11.39 -0.68 -1.31
C PRO A 138 -11.45 0.85 -1.42
N ARG A 139 -11.54 1.53 -0.28
CA ARG A 139 -11.60 3.00 -0.23
C ARG A 139 -10.31 3.62 0.27
N TRP A 140 -9.48 2.84 0.98
CA TRP A 140 -8.27 3.30 1.64
C TRP A 140 -7.05 2.54 1.15
N PHE A 141 -5.91 3.21 1.16
CA PHE A 141 -4.63 2.54 1.10
C PHE A 141 -3.60 3.23 2.00
N ALA A 142 -2.64 2.45 2.47
CA ALA A 142 -1.62 2.90 3.40
C ALA A 142 -0.26 3.08 2.74
N GLU A 143 0.00 2.40 1.63
CA GLU A 143 1.30 2.34 1.00
C GLU A 143 1.34 3.13 -0.30
N VAL A 144 1.16 2.46 -1.44
CA VAL A 144 1.30 3.07 -2.77
C VAL A 144 0.21 2.57 -3.71
N MET A 145 -0.42 3.51 -4.43
CA MET A 145 -1.26 3.21 -5.58
C MET A 145 -0.42 3.33 -6.86
N ALA A 146 -0.51 2.32 -7.71
CA ALA A 146 0.17 2.25 -9.00
C ALA A 146 -0.80 2.39 -10.17
N VAL A 147 -0.37 3.10 -11.21
CA VAL A 147 -1.13 3.34 -12.45
C VAL A 147 -0.27 2.97 -13.65
N GLY A 148 -0.88 2.38 -14.66
CA GLY A 148 -0.23 2.08 -15.93
C GLY A 148 0.54 0.75 -15.90
N PHE A 149 1.79 0.77 -16.32
CA PHE A 149 2.64 -0.42 -16.42
C PHE A 149 2.65 -1.26 -15.14
N ASP A 150 2.82 -0.63 -14.02
CA ASP A 150 2.99 -1.28 -12.72
C ASP A 150 1.71 -1.98 -12.23
N SER A 151 0.56 -1.38 -12.47
CA SER A 151 -0.75 -1.99 -12.21
C SER A 151 -0.91 -3.31 -12.99
N ARG A 152 -0.44 -3.37 -14.24
CA ARG A 152 -0.48 -4.58 -15.08
C ARG A 152 0.53 -5.64 -14.65
N VAL A 153 1.72 -5.22 -14.25
CA VAL A 153 2.73 -6.12 -13.66
C VAL A 153 2.17 -6.81 -12.43
N ASN A 154 1.52 -6.09 -11.54
CA ASN A 154 0.89 -6.66 -10.36
C ASN A 154 -0.21 -7.66 -10.73
N ALA A 155 -1.10 -7.30 -11.65
CA ALA A 155 -2.14 -8.21 -12.14
C ALA A 155 -1.57 -9.47 -12.79
N ARG A 156 -0.51 -9.34 -13.60
CA ARG A 156 0.18 -10.48 -14.24
C ARG A 156 0.89 -11.33 -13.21
N ALA A 157 1.66 -10.74 -12.30
CA ALA A 157 2.37 -11.44 -11.25
C ALA A 157 1.40 -12.25 -10.36
N ASN A 158 0.24 -11.70 -10.03
CA ASN A 158 -0.77 -12.38 -9.25
C ASN A 158 -1.39 -13.60 -9.97
N ARG A 159 -1.49 -13.58 -11.30
CA ARG A 159 -1.94 -14.73 -12.12
C ARG A 159 -0.87 -15.80 -12.33
N MET A 160 0.41 -15.46 -12.20
CA MET A 160 1.51 -16.39 -12.45
C MET A 160 1.68 -17.38 -11.27
N ARG A 161 1.59 -18.68 -11.57
CA ARG A 161 1.84 -19.74 -10.58
C ARG A 161 3.33 -20.04 -10.39
N ARG A 162 4.17 -19.77 -11.40
CA ARG A 162 5.64 -19.99 -11.42
C ARG A 162 6.31 -18.94 -12.32
N PRO A 163 7.57 -18.52 -12.03
CA PRO A 163 8.35 -18.79 -10.83
C PRO A 163 7.75 -18.16 -9.56
N ARG A 164 8.32 -18.38 -8.38
CA ARG A 164 7.88 -17.82 -7.10
C ARG A 164 8.83 -16.73 -6.62
N GLY A 165 8.34 -15.83 -5.79
CA GLY A 165 9.13 -14.73 -5.21
C GLY A 165 9.46 -13.63 -6.20
N SER A 166 10.58 -12.93 -6.01
CA SER A 166 11.01 -11.80 -6.83
C SER A 166 11.19 -12.13 -8.32
N ALA A 167 11.58 -13.36 -8.64
CA ALA A 167 11.71 -13.81 -10.03
C ALA A 167 10.38 -13.78 -10.80
N ARG A 168 9.25 -14.03 -10.13
CA ARG A 168 7.90 -13.91 -10.71
C ARG A 168 7.61 -12.47 -11.10
N TYR A 169 7.97 -11.55 -10.22
CA TYR A 169 7.76 -10.12 -10.45
C TYR A 169 8.62 -9.61 -11.62
N VAL A 170 9.91 -9.97 -11.65
CA VAL A 170 10.81 -9.62 -12.75
C VAL A 170 10.29 -10.15 -14.09
N LEU A 171 9.79 -11.39 -14.13
CA LEU A 171 9.25 -11.97 -15.35
C LEU A 171 7.94 -11.29 -15.78
N ALA A 172 7.09 -10.89 -14.83
CA ALA A 172 5.89 -10.11 -15.10
C ALA A 172 6.25 -8.72 -15.65
N VAL A 173 7.26 -8.06 -15.08
CA VAL A 173 7.83 -6.81 -15.59
C VAL A 173 8.28 -6.95 -17.04
N LEU A 174 9.09 -7.97 -17.35
CA LEU A 174 9.58 -8.21 -18.72
C LEU A 174 8.46 -8.47 -19.72
N ALA A 175 7.44 -9.22 -19.32
CA ALA A 175 6.31 -9.54 -20.18
C ALA A 175 5.40 -8.33 -20.44
N GLU A 176 5.16 -7.50 -19.42
CA GLU A 176 4.36 -6.27 -19.59
C GLU A 176 5.11 -5.19 -20.37
N LEU A 177 6.43 -5.16 -20.27
CA LEU A 177 7.27 -4.24 -21.08
C LEU A 177 7.11 -4.44 -22.59
N ALA A 178 6.83 -5.67 -23.01
CA ALA A 178 6.65 -5.99 -24.43
C ALA A 178 5.28 -5.54 -24.96
N ASP A 179 4.26 -5.49 -24.09
CA ASP A 179 2.86 -5.33 -24.49
C ASP A 179 2.31 -3.90 -24.28
N THR A 180 3.04 -3.00 -23.61
CA THR A 180 2.43 -1.77 -23.12
C THR A 180 3.13 -0.49 -23.61
N GLY A 181 2.38 0.34 -24.32
CA GLY A 181 2.78 1.73 -24.60
C GLY A 181 2.58 2.63 -23.36
N PRO A 182 3.24 3.81 -23.33
CA PRO A 182 3.02 4.81 -22.33
C PRO A 182 1.57 5.35 -22.37
N LEU A 183 1.06 5.75 -21.21
CA LEU A 183 -0.27 6.35 -21.06
C LEU A 183 -0.17 7.88 -21.14
N GLU A 184 -1.11 8.49 -21.85
CA GLU A 184 -1.33 9.94 -21.76
C GLU A 184 -2.21 10.20 -20.52
N LEU A 185 -1.63 10.86 -19.54
CA LEU A 185 -2.28 11.11 -18.24
C LEU A 185 -2.39 12.61 -17.96
N THR A 186 -3.49 12.97 -17.32
CA THR A 186 -3.66 14.26 -16.65
C THR A 186 -3.63 14.02 -15.15
N ILE A 187 -2.74 14.70 -14.46
CA ILE A 187 -2.54 14.60 -13.01
C ILE A 187 -2.83 15.98 -12.41
N ASN A 188 -3.84 16.06 -11.57
CA ASN A 188 -4.18 17.27 -10.82
C ASN A 188 -3.70 17.09 -9.38
N VAL A 189 -2.84 17.99 -8.92
CA VAL A 189 -2.33 18.03 -7.56
C VAL A 189 -2.75 19.36 -6.95
N ASP A 190 -3.64 19.33 -5.97
CA ASP A 190 -4.17 20.50 -5.26
C ASP A 190 -4.65 21.64 -6.21
N GLY A 191 -5.29 21.28 -7.32
CA GLY A 191 -5.81 22.23 -8.32
C GLY A 191 -4.84 22.52 -9.46
N THR A 192 -3.56 22.16 -9.34
CA THR A 192 -2.59 22.34 -10.43
C THR A 192 -2.58 21.13 -11.35
N VAL A 193 -2.80 21.37 -12.65
CA VAL A 193 -2.95 20.31 -13.65
C VAL A 193 -1.65 20.13 -14.41
N HIS A 194 -1.17 18.89 -14.45
CA HIS A 194 0.02 18.45 -15.17
C HIS A 194 -0.37 17.41 -16.22
N ARG A 195 0.25 17.44 -17.39
CA ARG A 195 0.05 16.45 -18.45
C ARG A 195 1.34 15.68 -18.66
N HIS A 196 1.24 14.37 -18.69
CA HIS A 196 2.36 13.47 -18.87
C HIS A 196 2.04 12.36 -19.87
N ARG A 197 3.06 12.01 -20.62
CA ARG A 197 3.09 10.74 -21.33
C ARG A 197 3.96 9.81 -20.51
N ALA A 198 3.33 8.99 -19.68
CA ALA A 198 3.98 8.25 -18.62
C ALA A 198 4.01 6.74 -18.87
N THR A 199 5.15 6.12 -18.61
CA THR A 199 5.27 4.66 -18.53
C THR A 199 4.75 4.14 -17.20
N LEU A 200 5.01 4.87 -16.11
CA LEU A 200 4.62 4.52 -14.76
C LEU A 200 4.22 5.77 -14.00
N THR A 201 3.15 5.66 -13.21
CA THR A 201 2.77 6.67 -12.23
C THR A 201 2.44 5.97 -10.92
N ALA A 202 3.02 6.48 -9.84
CA ALA A 202 2.77 6.01 -8.47
C ALA A 202 2.27 7.16 -7.61
N VAL A 203 1.29 6.89 -6.73
CA VAL A 203 0.83 7.82 -5.71
C VAL A 203 1.03 7.13 -4.36
N GLY A 204 1.96 7.62 -3.56
CA GLY A 204 2.36 7.01 -2.30
C GLY A 204 1.99 7.84 -1.08
N ASN A 205 1.57 7.16 -0.03
CA ASN A 205 1.53 7.65 1.34
C ASN A 205 2.79 7.20 2.08
N THR A 206 3.43 6.11 1.63
CA THR A 206 4.72 5.64 2.10
C THR A 206 5.69 5.42 0.94
N GLN A 207 6.94 5.06 1.28
CA GLN A 207 8.01 5.00 0.30
C GLN A 207 8.03 3.75 -0.57
N TYR A 208 7.62 2.59 0.00
CA TYR A 208 7.92 1.28 -0.58
C TYR A 208 6.70 0.58 -1.15
N TYR A 209 6.94 -0.22 -2.19
CA TYR A 209 6.00 -1.16 -2.76
C TYR A 209 6.73 -2.31 -3.47
N GLY A 210 6.01 -3.35 -3.88
CA GLY A 210 6.53 -4.43 -4.73
C GLY A 210 7.68 -5.24 -4.12
N GLY A 211 7.80 -5.27 -2.78
CA GLY A 211 8.82 -6.02 -2.06
C GLY A 211 10.11 -5.25 -1.82
N GLY A 212 10.04 -3.92 -1.68
CA GLY A 212 11.15 -3.08 -1.26
C GLY A 212 11.65 -2.08 -2.30
N ILE A 213 10.88 -1.80 -3.34
CA ILE A 213 11.18 -0.73 -4.29
C ILE A 213 10.76 0.60 -3.66
N ALA A 214 11.71 1.51 -3.45
CA ALA A 214 11.44 2.83 -2.88
C ALA A 214 10.93 3.81 -3.97
N ILE A 215 9.77 3.51 -4.56
CA ILE A 215 9.23 4.28 -5.69
C ILE A 215 8.88 5.72 -5.30
N CYS A 216 8.32 5.93 -4.11
CA CYS A 216 8.05 7.23 -3.53
C CYS A 216 9.09 7.56 -2.45
N ALA A 217 10.39 7.41 -2.77
CA ALA A 217 11.47 7.61 -1.81
C ALA A 217 11.36 8.98 -1.12
N GLY A 218 11.43 8.99 0.21
CA GLY A 218 11.25 10.19 1.02
C GLY A 218 9.79 10.58 1.25
N ALA A 219 8.81 9.73 0.91
CA ALA A 219 7.44 9.91 1.36
C ALA A 219 7.35 9.69 2.89
N GLU A 220 6.66 10.58 3.57
CA GLU A 220 6.47 10.54 5.02
C GLU A 220 5.00 10.28 5.33
N PRO A 221 4.68 9.19 6.08
CA PRO A 221 3.31 8.74 6.27
C PRO A 221 2.48 9.58 7.23
N ASP A 222 2.99 10.70 7.74
CA ASP A 222 2.37 11.54 8.76
C ASP A 222 2.56 13.06 8.52
N ASP A 223 2.79 13.46 7.25
CA ASP A 223 2.99 14.87 6.88
C ASP A 223 1.77 15.53 6.21
N GLY A 224 0.68 14.81 6.05
CA GLY A 224 -0.57 15.28 5.46
C GLY A 224 -0.57 15.33 3.93
N LEU A 225 0.42 14.72 3.26
CA LEU A 225 0.59 14.79 1.82
C LEU A 225 0.69 13.39 1.18
N LEU A 226 0.37 13.33 -0.10
CA LEU A 226 0.65 12.20 -0.97
C LEU A 226 1.79 12.57 -1.92
N ASP A 227 2.68 11.63 -2.14
CA ASP A 227 3.79 11.74 -3.08
C ASP A 227 3.41 11.14 -4.44
N VAL A 228 3.47 11.95 -5.49
CA VAL A 228 3.19 11.50 -6.85
C VAL A 228 4.49 11.40 -7.61
N VAL A 229 4.82 10.22 -8.08
CA VAL A 229 6.02 9.97 -8.88
C VAL A 229 5.61 9.53 -10.27
N VAL A 230 6.08 10.25 -11.28
CA VAL A 230 5.81 10.00 -12.69
C VAL A 230 7.11 9.66 -13.38
N VAL A 231 7.17 8.51 -14.04
CA VAL A 231 8.24 8.15 -14.96
C VAL A 231 7.74 8.37 -16.36
N ASP A 232 8.34 9.31 -17.08
CA ASP A 232 7.97 9.64 -18.46
C ASP A 232 8.10 8.43 -19.39
N ALA A 233 7.63 8.60 -20.63
CA ALA A 233 7.69 7.57 -21.64
C ALA A 233 9.14 7.12 -21.90
N VAL A 234 9.46 5.91 -21.49
CA VAL A 234 10.78 5.29 -21.68
C VAL A 234 10.68 3.94 -22.34
N SER A 235 11.77 3.49 -22.96
CA SER A 235 11.87 2.15 -23.52
C SER A 235 11.95 1.09 -22.42
N ALA A 236 11.58 -0.14 -22.75
CA ALA A 236 11.68 -1.30 -21.87
C ALA A 236 13.10 -1.50 -21.27
N PRO A 237 14.19 -1.45 -22.04
CA PRO A 237 15.55 -1.54 -21.49
C PRO A 237 15.85 -0.43 -20.48
N THR A 238 15.39 0.80 -20.77
CA THR A 238 15.57 1.94 -19.87
C THR A 238 14.86 1.70 -18.55
N LEU A 239 13.59 1.25 -18.58
CA LEU A 239 12.84 0.97 -17.37
C LEU A 239 13.50 -0.13 -16.51
N LEU A 240 14.03 -1.18 -17.15
CA LEU A 240 14.79 -2.23 -16.44
C LEU A 240 16.05 -1.66 -15.77
N ALA A 241 16.77 -0.76 -16.45
CA ALA A 241 17.93 -0.10 -15.87
C ALA A 241 17.58 0.83 -14.70
N LEU A 242 16.33 1.31 -14.62
CA LEU A 242 15.84 2.13 -13.50
C LEU A 242 15.54 1.32 -12.25
N LEU A 243 15.21 0.02 -12.33
CA LEU A 243 14.80 -0.79 -11.18
C LEU A 243 15.81 -0.79 -10.03
N PRO A 244 17.14 -0.97 -10.26
CA PRO A 244 18.12 -0.87 -9.16
C PRO A 244 18.19 0.52 -8.54
N LEU A 245 18.03 1.57 -9.34
CA LEU A 245 18.00 2.94 -8.86
C LEU A 245 16.73 3.22 -8.04
N ALA A 246 15.58 2.68 -8.48
CA ALA A 246 14.32 2.77 -7.76
C ALA A 246 14.36 2.01 -6.43
N ALA A 247 14.98 0.84 -6.38
CA ALA A 247 15.17 0.11 -5.13
C ALA A 247 15.99 0.92 -4.09
N LEU A 248 16.91 1.77 -4.57
CA LEU A 248 17.73 2.65 -3.74
C LEU A 248 17.14 4.07 -3.58
N GLY A 249 15.96 4.36 -4.12
CA GLY A 249 15.36 5.70 -4.12
C GLY A 249 16.12 6.75 -4.94
N ARG A 250 17.10 6.35 -5.76
CA ARG A 250 17.95 7.29 -6.51
C ARG A 250 17.36 7.71 -7.85
N HIS A 251 16.33 7.03 -8.33
CA HIS A 251 15.62 7.33 -9.59
C HIS A 251 14.99 8.72 -9.59
N LEU A 252 14.60 9.26 -8.43
CA LEU A 252 14.00 10.60 -8.30
C LEU A 252 14.93 11.74 -8.75
N ARG A 253 16.22 11.47 -8.93
CA ARG A 253 17.20 12.45 -9.42
C ARG A 253 17.33 12.49 -10.93
N LEU A 254 16.64 11.61 -11.64
CA LEU A 254 16.72 11.50 -13.08
C LEU A 254 15.76 12.48 -13.76
N PRO A 255 16.15 13.12 -14.88
CA PRO A 255 15.34 14.12 -15.57
C PRO A 255 14.04 13.54 -16.17
N ILE A 256 13.95 12.21 -16.31
CA ILE A 256 12.76 11.50 -16.79
C ILE A 256 11.79 11.13 -15.65
N VAL A 257 12.09 11.53 -14.43
CA VAL A 257 11.24 11.28 -13.26
C VAL A 257 10.83 12.61 -12.66
N THR A 258 9.54 12.81 -12.57
CA THR A 258 8.96 14.00 -11.95
C THR A 258 8.27 13.61 -10.65
N ARG A 259 8.43 14.42 -9.61
CA ARG A 259 7.76 14.26 -8.32
C ARG A 259 6.89 15.46 -8.04
N TYR A 260 5.67 15.19 -7.57
CA TYR A 260 4.77 16.19 -6.97
C TYR A 260 4.38 15.75 -5.58
N ARG A 261 3.91 16.70 -4.78
CA ARG A 261 3.36 16.42 -3.46
C ARG A 261 2.11 17.27 -3.27
N GLY A 262 1.08 16.69 -2.73
CA GLY A 262 -0.16 17.39 -2.48
C GLY A 262 -1.13 16.59 -1.62
N ARG A 263 -2.12 17.29 -1.08
CA ARG A 263 -3.14 16.69 -0.24
C ARG A 263 -4.23 15.98 -1.05
N ARG A 264 -4.51 16.51 -2.24
CA ARG A 264 -5.49 15.95 -3.18
C ARG A 264 -4.83 15.65 -4.49
N VAL A 265 -5.02 14.44 -4.97
CA VAL A 265 -4.45 13.98 -6.24
C VAL A 265 -5.55 13.35 -7.07
N THR A 266 -5.72 13.84 -8.29
CA THR A 266 -6.59 13.20 -9.28
C THR A 266 -5.75 12.74 -10.45
N VAL A 267 -5.90 11.47 -10.84
CA VAL A 267 -5.26 10.91 -12.02
C VAL A 267 -6.35 10.52 -13.02
N SER A 268 -6.22 10.99 -14.26
CA SER A 268 -7.16 10.72 -15.35
C SER A 268 -6.41 10.31 -16.60
N ALA A 269 -6.94 9.36 -17.35
CA ALA A 269 -6.46 9.08 -18.70
C ALA A 269 -7.01 10.12 -19.67
N VAL A 270 -6.18 10.55 -20.65
CA VAL A 270 -6.64 11.47 -21.70
C VAL A 270 -7.55 10.71 -22.66
N PRO A 271 -8.81 11.18 -22.90
CA PRO A 271 -9.74 10.51 -23.78
C PRO A 271 -9.18 10.34 -25.20
N GLY A 272 -9.39 9.16 -25.79
CA GLY A 272 -8.98 8.84 -27.15
C GLY A 272 -7.49 8.53 -27.36
N THR A 273 -6.65 8.71 -26.33
CA THR A 273 -5.20 8.44 -26.39
C THR A 273 -4.77 7.27 -25.53
N SER A 274 -5.61 6.87 -24.60
CA SER A 274 -5.38 5.77 -23.65
C SER A 274 -6.48 4.71 -23.79
N PRO A 275 -6.26 3.47 -23.32
CA PRO A 275 -7.32 2.47 -23.24
C PRO A 275 -8.56 2.99 -22.52
N ALA A 276 -9.75 2.48 -22.90
CA ALA A 276 -11.03 2.91 -22.31
C ALA A 276 -11.07 2.69 -20.79
N GLU A 277 -10.38 1.64 -20.32
CA GLU A 277 -10.25 1.34 -18.90
C GLU A 277 -8.78 1.19 -18.53
N VAL A 278 -8.33 1.95 -17.55
CA VAL A 278 -6.98 1.86 -16.98
C VAL A 278 -7.11 1.47 -15.52
N PRO A 279 -6.88 0.20 -15.17
CA PRO A 279 -6.98 -0.26 -13.79
C PRO A 279 -5.84 0.30 -12.94
N THR A 280 -6.14 0.51 -11.66
CA THR A 280 -5.17 0.86 -10.63
C THR A 280 -5.09 -0.22 -9.56
N HIS A 281 -3.93 -0.35 -8.93
CA HIS A 281 -3.73 -1.23 -7.78
C HIS A 281 -3.17 -0.41 -6.63
N ALA A 282 -3.65 -0.66 -5.41
CA ALA A 282 -3.13 -0.03 -4.21
C ALA A 282 -2.77 -1.11 -3.19
N ASP A 283 -1.62 -0.97 -2.52
CA ASP A 283 -1.07 -1.96 -1.58
C ASP A 283 -0.98 -3.37 -2.19
N GLY A 284 -0.82 -3.47 -3.52
CA GLY A 284 -0.78 -4.73 -4.27
C GLY A 284 -2.14 -5.33 -4.67
N GLU A 285 -3.26 -4.73 -4.24
CA GLU A 285 -4.63 -5.21 -4.50
C GLU A 285 -5.34 -4.35 -5.56
N PRO A 286 -6.29 -4.89 -6.35
CA PRO A 286 -7.13 -4.11 -7.25
C PRO A 286 -7.85 -2.99 -6.49
N PHE A 287 -7.82 -1.76 -7.03
CA PHE A 287 -8.32 -0.60 -6.29
C PHE A 287 -9.43 0.16 -7.02
N ALA A 288 -9.14 0.67 -8.22
CA ALA A 288 -10.08 1.45 -9.02
C ALA A 288 -9.69 1.41 -10.50
N THR A 289 -10.54 1.98 -11.36
CA THR A 289 -10.17 2.40 -12.72
C THR A 289 -10.03 3.92 -12.78
N LEU A 290 -9.24 4.43 -13.75
CA LEU A 290 -9.17 5.87 -13.99
C LEU A 290 -10.50 6.38 -14.58
N PRO A 291 -10.95 7.61 -14.23
CA PRO A 291 -10.29 8.56 -13.34
C PRO A 291 -10.43 8.18 -11.86
N VAL A 292 -9.41 8.49 -11.07
CA VAL A 292 -9.41 8.30 -9.62
C VAL A 292 -9.00 9.56 -8.90
N SER A 293 -9.78 9.95 -7.90
CA SER A 293 -9.47 11.08 -7.01
C SER A 293 -9.15 10.54 -5.61
N LEU A 294 -8.06 11.07 -5.05
CA LEU A 294 -7.49 10.66 -3.79
C LEU A 294 -7.36 11.87 -2.87
N THR A 295 -7.65 11.67 -1.60
CA THR A 295 -7.41 12.65 -0.54
C THR A 295 -6.55 12.01 0.55
N CYS A 296 -5.45 12.66 0.92
CA CYS A 296 -4.71 12.34 2.13
C CYS A 296 -5.55 12.72 3.35
N VAL A 297 -5.81 11.75 4.22
CA VAL A 297 -6.55 11.94 5.47
C VAL A 297 -5.57 11.85 6.63
N PRO A 298 -5.21 12.99 7.25
CA PRO A 298 -4.21 13.01 8.30
C PRO A 298 -4.61 12.20 9.53
N GLY A 299 -3.67 11.43 10.06
CA GLY A 299 -3.82 10.68 11.31
C GLY A 299 -4.92 9.62 11.29
N ALA A 300 -5.32 9.15 10.10
CA ALA A 300 -6.45 8.25 9.91
C ALA A 300 -6.24 6.85 10.51
N LEU A 301 -4.99 6.44 10.78
CA LEU A 301 -4.67 5.15 11.36
C LEU A 301 -3.68 5.28 12.50
N GLN A 302 -3.92 4.57 13.61
CA GLN A 302 -2.93 4.35 14.65
C GLN A 302 -2.18 3.04 14.41
N VAL A 303 -0.86 3.04 14.52
CA VAL A 303 -0.02 1.86 14.30
C VAL A 303 0.92 1.66 15.48
N TYR A 304 1.02 0.43 16.00
CA TYR A 304 2.08 0.08 16.94
C TYR A 304 3.41 0.00 16.18
N ALA A 305 4.21 1.03 16.33
CA ALA A 305 5.47 1.19 15.62
C ALA A 305 6.51 1.89 16.51
N PRO A 306 7.81 1.80 16.20
CA PRO A 306 8.81 2.64 16.85
C PRO A 306 8.45 4.13 16.71
N PRO A 307 8.96 4.99 17.59
CA PRO A 307 8.88 6.44 17.38
C PRO A 307 9.42 6.77 16.00
N GLY A 308 8.65 7.54 15.21
CA GLY A 308 9.13 8.05 13.94
C GLY A 308 10.34 9.00 14.15
N PRO A 309 11.12 9.28 13.12
CA PRO A 309 12.05 10.40 13.19
C PRO A 309 11.28 11.66 13.57
N PRO A 310 11.90 12.59 14.34
CA PRO A 310 11.25 13.84 14.65
C PRO A 310 10.82 14.54 13.35
N PRO A 311 9.63 15.18 13.33
CA PRO A 311 9.16 15.87 12.12
C PRO A 311 10.24 16.86 11.66
N VAL A 312 10.62 16.76 10.39
CA VAL A 312 11.56 17.71 9.79
C VAL A 312 10.82 19.04 9.71
N ALA A 313 11.28 20.04 10.46
CA ALA A 313 10.74 21.37 10.36
C ALA A 313 10.97 21.87 8.92
N HIS A 314 9.92 21.90 8.13
CA HIS A 314 9.94 22.51 6.80
C HIS A 314 9.94 24.03 7.03
N GLY A 315 11.14 24.64 6.89
CA GLY A 315 11.34 26.09 6.87
C GLY A 315 10.95 26.70 5.54
#